data_1f9f00567807b9d68c7d52a289a35816
#
_entry.id   1f9f00567807b9d68c7d52a289a35816
#
_cell.length_a   1.000
_cell.length_b   1.000
_cell.length_c   1.000
_cell.angle_alpha   90.00
_cell.angle_beta   90.00
_cell.angle_gamma   90.00
#
_symmetry.space_group_name_H-M   'P 1'
#
loop_
_entity.id
_entity.type
_entity.pdbx_description
1 polymer ?
#
loop_
_entity_poly.entity_id
_entity_poly.type
_entity_poly.pdbx_seq_one_letter_code
_entity_poly.pdbx_strand_id
1 'polypeptide(L)'
;MNDQSSPPASLEQVRRQIDEIDARLIDLLRERFAASEAVKAVKAATGQDSASPIRPAREAIVMRRLIDACEEPLPTDLMVRLWREIVTSSTLVQADASVHCTSTTMQTGHQRDLIRDHFGRIPIIEHDDDNAALKAAAQSRTAVATVTPDGNCAQILSDGDIEQNAVIGTMPAFDADGVPQLLIIGQPFEEPTGQDETLVLTSGHLPRDFSPAPLWEVELPAGDILTSLPGFLSSSQTPLLDLRQRNENLALRVLGRYPSPIRTDK
;
A
#
# COMPACT_ATOMS: atom_id res chain seq x y z
N MET A 1 -20.54 7.10 55.02
CA MET A 1 -20.04 6.90 53.66
C MET A 1 -19.77 8.27 53.08
N ASN A 2 -18.51 8.75 53.15
CA ASN A 2 -18.09 10.02 52.55
C ASN A 2 -17.72 9.75 51.11
N ASP A 3 -18.59 10.16 50.20
CA ASP A 3 -18.27 10.27 48.78
C ASP A 3 -17.35 11.52 48.60
N GLN A 4 -16.03 11.30 48.61
CA GLN A 4 -15.05 12.30 48.29
C GLN A 4 -14.92 12.37 46.75
N SER A 5 -15.90 12.92 46.09
CA SER A 5 -15.73 13.38 44.72
C SER A 5 -14.71 14.51 44.74
N SER A 6 -13.50 14.22 44.21
CA SER A 6 -12.47 15.24 44.00
C SER A 6 -13.06 16.44 43.25
N PRO A 7 -12.71 17.68 43.61
CA PRO A 7 -13.23 18.84 42.94
C PRO A 7 -12.86 18.78 41.45
N PRO A 8 -13.74 19.22 40.52
CA PRO A 8 -13.45 19.19 39.09
C PRO A 8 -12.18 19.97 38.81
N ALA A 9 -11.29 19.38 37.96
CA ALA A 9 -10.04 20.00 37.58
C ALA A 9 -10.28 21.42 37.01
N SER A 10 -9.46 22.40 37.41
CA SER A 10 -9.57 23.72 36.81
C SER A 10 -9.16 23.70 35.33
N LEU A 11 -9.71 24.59 34.51
CA LEU A 11 -9.34 24.72 33.10
C LEU A 11 -7.82 24.86 32.92
N GLU A 12 -7.16 25.56 33.82
CA GLU A 12 -5.72 25.76 33.81
C GLU A 12 -4.93 24.46 34.12
N GLN A 13 -5.45 23.62 34.99
CA GLN A 13 -4.88 22.28 35.25
C GLN A 13 -5.00 21.38 34.05
N VAL A 14 -6.16 21.37 33.37
CA VAL A 14 -6.36 20.58 32.15
C VAL A 14 -5.44 21.05 31.01
N ARG A 15 -5.26 22.36 30.82
CA ARG A 15 -4.33 22.91 29.84
C ARG A 15 -2.88 22.48 30.11
N ARG A 16 -2.42 22.60 31.33
CA ARG A 16 -1.08 22.11 31.70
C ARG A 16 -0.90 20.64 31.43
N GLN A 17 -1.91 19.83 31.73
CA GLN A 17 -1.87 18.40 31.42
C GLN A 17 -1.75 18.12 29.90
N ILE A 18 -2.45 18.91 29.06
CA ILE A 18 -2.33 18.82 27.60
C ILE A 18 -0.90 19.20 27.17
N ASP A 19 -0.34 20.28 27.67
CA ASP A 19 1.03 20.73 27.34
C ASP A 19 2.07 19.65 27.71
N GLU A 20 1.90 19.00 28.86
CA GLU A 20 2.77 17.89 29.28
C GLU A 20 2.64 16.64 28.38
N ILE A 21 1.42 16.33 27.92
CA ILE A 21 1.18 15.24 26.97
C ILE A 21 1.82 15.56 25.63
N ASP A 22 1.66 16.79 25.11
CA ASP A 22 2.23 17.22 23.84
C ASP A 22 3.77 17.15 23.87
N ALA A 23 4.39 17.55 24.97
CA ALA A 23 5.85 17.43 25.15
C ALA A 23 6.29 15.96 25.05
N ARG A 24 5.56 15.05 25.72
CA ARG A 24 5.85 13.61 25.68
C ARG A 24 5.65 13.03 24.28
N LEU A 25 4.63 13.46 23.53
CA LEU A 25 4.40 13.05 22.14
C LEU A 25 5.57 13.44 21.24
N ILE A 26 6.10 14.68 21.41
CA ILE A 26 7.29 15.14 20.67
C ILE A 26 8.50 14.25 20.99
N ASP A 27 8.74 13.93 22.25
CA ASP A 27 9.87 13.08 22.63
C ASP A 27 9.73 11.67 22.07
N LEU A 28 8.55 11.05 22.12
CA LEU A 28 8.27 9.75 21.52
C LEU A 28 8.45 9.75 19.99
N LEU A 29 8.05 10.84 19.32
CA LEU A 29 8.28 10.98 17.88
C LEU A 29 9.78 11.09 17.57
N ARG A 30 10.57 11.84 18.35
CA ARG A 30 12.03 11.90 18.20
C ARG A 30 12.67 10.52 18.35
N GLU A 31 12.30 9.76 19.40
CA GLU A 31 12.78 8.40 19.61
C GLU A 31 12.44 7.49 18.43
N ARG A 32 11.21 7.58 17.90
CA ARG A 32 10.77 6.79 16.74
C ARG A 32 11.57 7.13 15.46
N PHE A 33 11.85 8.43 15.22
CA PHE A 33 12.65 8.84 14.08
C PHE A 33 14.11 8.39 14.22
N ALA A 34 14.71 8.49 15.42
CA ALA A 34 16.03 7.94 15.68
C ALA A 34 16.10 6.43 15.44
N ALA A 35 15.07 5.68 15.82
CA ALA A 35 14.96 4.26 15.50
C ALA A 35 14.88 4.02 13.98
N SER A 36 14.21 4.89 13.21
CA SER A 36 14.16 4.79 11.75
C SER A 36 15.53 5.04 11.09
N GLU A 37 16.32 5.97 11.61
CA GLU A 37 17.72 6.19 11.19
C GLU A 37 18.60 4.98 11.52
N ALA A 38 18.43 4.38 12.69
CA ALA A 38 19.14 3.17 13.08
C ALA A 38 18.83 1.98 12.14
N VAL A 39 17.60 1.85 11.64
CA VAL A 39 17.25 0.84 10.62
C VAL A 39 18.06 1.04 9.34
N LYS A 40 18.23 2.29 8.87
CA LYS A 40 19.07 2.61 7.72
C LYS A 40 20.51 2.16 7.93
N ALA A 41 21.10 2.47 9.09
CA ALA A 41 22.46 2.06 9.41
C ALA A 41 22.64 0.54 9.48
N VAL A 42 21.68 -0.20 10.06
CA VAL A 42 21.70 -1.66 10.11
C VAL A 42 21.60 -2.27 8.71
N LYS A 43 20.71 -1.77 7.86
CA LYS A 43 20.58 -2.24 6.47
C LYS A 43 21.87 -2.06 5.68
N ALA A 44 22.51 -0.90 5.80
CA ALA A 44 23.79 -0.61 5.15
C ALA A 44 24.89 -1.57 5.65
N ALA A 45 24.94 -1.87 6.94
CA ALA A 45 25.93 -2.77 7.53
C ALA A 45 25.71 -4.25 7.16
N THR A 46 24.48 -4.68 6.91
CA THR A 46 24.11 -6.08 6.61
C THR A 46 24.00 -6.38 5.11
N GLY A 47 24.25 -5.40 4.23
CA GLY A 47 24.05 -5.55 2.78
C GLY A 47 22.57 -5.67 2.36
N GLN A 48 21.63 -5.42 3.27
CA GLN A 48 20.18 -5.43 3.01
C GLN A 48 19.66 -4.08 2.49
N ASP A 49 20.55 -3.22 2.03
CA ASP A 49 20.23 -1.88 1.47
C ASP A 49 19.45 -1.98 0.14
N SER A 50 19.25 -3.22 -0.35
CA SER A 50 18.55 -3.50 -1.61
C SER A 50 17.02 -3.45 -1.52
N ALA A 51 16.43 -3.45 -0.31
CA ALA A 51 14.98 -3.45 -0.17
C ALA A 51 14.39 -2.04 -0.29
N SER A 52 13.31 -1.89 -1.08
CA SER A 52 12.58 -0.63 -1.19
C SER A 52 12.19 -0.07 0.18
N PRO A 53 12.34 1.24 0.42
CA PRO A 53 11.82 1.88 1.62
C PRO A 53 10.28 2.01 1.60
N ILE A 54 9.66 2.02 0.41
CA ILE A 54 8.22 1.99 0.23
C ILE A 54 7.77 0.53 0.30
N ARG A 55 7.08 0.16 1.37
CA ARG A 55 6.71 -1.23 1.69
C ARG A 55 5.25 -1.35 2.10
N PRO A 56 4.29 -1.31 1.15
CA PRO A 56 2.86 -1.35 1.46
C PRO A 56 2.45 -2.53 2.34
N ALA A 57 3.06 -3.71 2.16
CA ALA A 57 2.83 -4.87 3.00
C ALA A 57 3.19 -4.62 4.48
N ARG A 58 4.37 -4.03 4.73
CA ARG A 58 4.79 -3.70 6.10
C ARG A 58 3.91 -2.61 6.70
N GLU A 59 3.54 -1.62 5.90
CA GLU A 59 2.65 -0.54 6.31
C GLU A 59 1.29 -1.11 6.70
N ALA A 60 0.72 -2.02 5.91
CA ALA A 60 -0.56 -2.66 6.21
C ALA A 60 -0.53 -3.44 7.53
N ILE A 61 0.53 -4.22 7.79
CA ILE A 61 0.71 -4.94 9.06
C ILE A 61 0.73 -3.96 10.25
N VAL A 62 1.47 -2.85 10.12
CA VAL A 62 1.56 -1.83 11.18
C VAL A 62 0.21 -1.17 11.40
N MET A 63 -0.47 -0.75 10.31
CA MET A 63 -1.75 -0.06 10.38
C MET A 63 -2.85 -0.94 10.99
N ARG A 64 -2.97 -2.21 10.58
CA ARG A 64 -3.93 -3.15 11.18
C ARG A 64 -3.72 -3.27 12.69
N ARG A 65 -2.47 -3.47 13.12
CA ARG A 65 -2.15 -3.54 14.56
C ARG A 65 -2.52 -2.26 15.32
N LEU A 66 -2.34 -1.09 14.71
CA LEU A 66 -2.66 0.19 15.33
C LEU A 66 -4.17 0.41 15.40
N ILE A 67 -4.90 0.03 14.36
CA ILE A 67 -6.37 0.07 14.35
C ILE A 67 -6.92 -0.87 15.42
N ASP A 68 -6.37 -2.09 15.52
CA ASP A 68 -6.78 -3.05 16.56
C ASP A 68 -6.55 -2.52 17.98
N ALA A 69 -5.47 -1.76 18.18
CA ALA A 69 -5.11 -1.15 19.46
C ALA A 69 -5.77 0.22 19.71
N CYS A 70 -6.44 0.78 18.70
CA CYS A 70 -7.09 2.09 18.82
C CYS A 70 -8.40 1.96 19.59
N GLU A 71 -8.50 2.70 20.71
CA GLU A 71 -9.67 2.73 21.58
C GLU A 71 -10.14 4.17 21.79
N GLU A 72 -11.42 4.34 22.10
CA GLU A 72 -11.96 5.64 22.50
C GLU A 72 -11.19 6.23 23.69
N PRO A 73 -10.97 7.55 23.74
CA PRO A 73 -11.58 8.58 22.90
C PRO A 73 -10.77 8.93 21.61
N LEU A 74 -9.77 8.13 21.21
CA LEU A 74 -8.97 8.42 20.00
C LEU A 74 -9.74 7.99 18.73
N PRO A 75 -10.13 8.92 17.83
CA PRO A 75 -10.77 8.54 16.58
C PRO A 75 -9.81 7.76 15.67
N THR A 76 -10.26 6.64 15.12
CA THR A 76 -9.46 5.76 14.27
C THR A 76 -8.96 6.48 13.01
N ASP A 77 -9.79 7.30 12.38
CA ASP A 77 -9.43 8.08 11.18
C ASP A 77 -8.30 9.10 11.47
N LEU A 78 -8.32 9.74 12.63
CA LEU A 78 -7.23 10.61 13.06
C LEU A 78 -5.93 9.82 13.25
N MET A 79 -6.00 8.67 13.93
CA MET A 79 -4.84 7.80 14.14
C MET A 79 -4.25 7.34 12.79
N VAL A 80 -5.08 6.92 11.84
CA VAL A 80 -4.62 6.50 10.49
C VAL A 80 -3.88 7.64 9.78
N ARG A 81 -4.42 8.86 9.78
CA ARG A 81 -3.79 10.04 9.16
C ARG A 81 -2.44 10.37 9.79
N LEU A 82 -2.38 10.40 11.12
CA LEU A 82 -1.14 10.66 11.85
C LEU A 82 -0.05 9.64 11.51
N TRP A 83 -0.40 8.35 11.51
CA TRP A 83 0.58 7.30 11.21
C TRP A 83 1.01 7.29 9.75
N ARG A 84 0.15 7.65 8.83
CA ARG A 84 0.52 7.86 7.42
C ARG A 84 1.64 8.89 7.30
N GLU A 85 1.48 10.07 7.90
CA GLU A 85 2.50 11.12 7.89
C GLU A 85 3.82 10.67 8.56
N ILE A 86 3.71 9.94 9.66
CA ILE A 86 4.88 9.40 10.36
C ILE A 86 5.61 8.36 9.51
N VAL A 87 4.90 7.46 8.83
CA VAL A 87 5.48 6.41 7.98
C VAL A 87 6.14 7.01 6.75
N THR A 88 5.46 7.89 6.02
CA THR A 88 6.00 8.54 4.82
C THR A 88 7.22 9.41 5.15
N SER A 89 7.19 10.15 6.26
CA SER A 89 8.35 10.91 6.73
C SER A 89 9.52 10.00 7.12
N SER A 90 9.25 8.86 7.76
CA SER A 90 10.29 7.86 8.10
C SER A 90 10.88 7.21 6.85
N THR A 91 10.10 7.03 5.78
CA THR A 91 10.56 6.53 4.48
C THR A 91 11.57 7.50 3.86
N LEU A 92 11.27 8.81 3.89
CA LEU A 92 12.17 9.86 3.37
C LEU A 92 13.48 9.98 4.18
N VAL A 93 13.48 9.68 5.48
CA VAL A 93 14.72 9.60 6.28
C VAL A 93 15.60 8.42 5.83
N GLN A 94 14.98 7.31 5.39
CA GLN A 94 15.71 6.11 4.99
C GLN A 94 16.31 6.22 3.60
N ALA A 95 15.62 6.85 2.64
CA ALA A 95 16.09 6.98 1.26
C ALA A 95 15.36 8.11 0.50
N ASP A 96 15.93 8.50 -0.63
CA ASP A 96 15.29 9.38 -1.61
C ASP A 96 14.20 8.61 -2.34
N ALA A 97 13.00 8.62 -1.76
CA ALA A 97 11.83 7.97 -2.34
C ALA A 97 11.10 8.90 -3.31
N SER A 98 10.48 8.34 -4.35
CA SER A 98 9.65 9.09 -5.32
C SER A 98 8.45 8.26 -5.79
N VAL A 99 7.40 8.97 -6.18
CA VAL A 99 6.20 8.42 -6.81
C VAL A 99 6.12 8.97 -8.23
N HIS A 100 5.97 8.07 -9.19
CA HIS A 100 5.84 8.41 -10.61
C HIS A 100 4.39 8.16 -11.04
N CYS A 101 3.80 9.14 -11.74
CA CYS A 101 2.43 9.03 -12.27
C CYS A 101 2.29 9.86 -13.53
N THR A 102 1.15 9.76 -14.21
CA THR A 102 0.89 10.61 -15.37
C THR A 102 0.38 11.99 -14.96
N SER A 103 0.65 13.01 -15.80
CA SER A 103 0.07 14.34 -15.62
C SER A 103 -1.45 14.31 -15.65
N THR A 104 -2.05 13.40 -16.43
CA THR A 104 -3.51 13.18 -16.45
C THR A 104 -4.03 12.74 -15.09
N THR A 105 -3.35 11.79 -14.42
CA THR A 105 -3.68 11.35 -13.07
C THR A 105 -3.64 12.52 -12.08
N MET A 106 -2.63 13.38 -12.17
CA MET A 106 -2.49 14.55 -11.30
C MET A 106 -3.50 15.66 -11.59
N GLN A 107 -4.00 15.76 -12.81
CA GLN A 107 -5.09 16.68 -13.18
C GLN A 107 -6.46 16.19 -12.73
N THR A 108 -6.63 14.88 -12.53
CA THR A 108 -7.84 14.27 -11.98
C THR A 108 -7.84 14.48 -10.47
N GLY A 109 -8.63 15.45 -9.98
CA GLY A 109 -8.59 15.92 -8.58
C GLY A 109 -8.66 14.81 -7.55
N HIS A 110 -9.57 13.83 -7.74
CA HIS A 110 -9.73 12.72 -6.81
C HIS A 110 -8.50 11.77 -6.80
N GLN A 111 -7.93 11.42 -7.96
CA GLN A 111 -6.74 10.57 -8.03
C GLN A 111 -5.51 11.26 -7.43
N ARG A 112 -5.35 12.55 -7.70
CA ARG A 112 -4.31 13.37 -7.08
C ARG A 112 -4.43 13.35 -5.56
N ASP A 113 -5.63 13.52 -5.03
CA ASP A 113 -5.87 13.54 -3.59
C ASP A 113 -5.56 12.17 -2.97
N LEU A 114 -5.95 11.06 -3.62
CA LEU A 114 -5.57 9.71 -3.20
C LEU A 114 -4.05 9.52 -3.12
N ILE A 115 -3.30 9.97 -4.14
CA ILE A 115 -1.83 9.87 -4.15
C ILE A 115 -1.24 10.70 -3.01
N ARG A 116 -1.73 11.93 -2.80
CA ARG A 116 -1.25 12.80 -1.72
C ARG A 116 -1.57 12.24 -0.34
N ASP A 117 -2.76 11.73 -0.12
CA ASP A 117 -3.15 11.12 1.14
C ASP A 117 -2.36 9.84 1.43
N HIS A 118 -2.00 9.09 0.38
CA HIS A 118 -1.25 7.84 0.55
C HIS A 118 0.24 8.08 0.79
N PHE A 119 0.87 8.93 0.00
CA PHE A 119 2.32 9.13 -0.02
C PHE A 119 2.79 10.40 0.71
N GLY A 120 1.85 11.22 1.22
CA GLY A 120 2.18 12.42 2.00
C GLY A 120 3.17 13.33 1.28
N ARG A 121 4.35 13.51 1.89
CA ARG A 121 5.41 14.40 1.40
C ARG A 121 6.39 13.77 0.42
N ILE A 122 6.24 12.48 0.09
CA ILE A 122 7.10 11.84 -0.92
C ILE A 122 6.97 12.61 -2.24
N PRO A 123 8.07 13.00 -2.89
CA PRO A 123 8.05 13.71 -4.17
C PRO A 123 7.27 12.96 -5.24
N ILE A 124 6.40 13.68 -5.95
CA ILE A 124 5.65 13.15 -7.11
C ILE A 124 6.30 13.68 -8.37
N ILE A 125 6.59 12.78 -9.31
CA ILE A 125 7.20 13.08 -10.61
C ILE A 125 6.17 12.72 -11.68
N GLU A 126 5.77 13.72 -12.47
CA GLU A 126 4.77 13.59 -13.52
C GLU A 126 5.41 13.19 -14.85
N HIS A 127 4.72 12.36 -15.61
CA HIS A 127 5.10 11.85 -16.92
C HIS A 127 3.95 12.02 -17.92
N ASP A 128 4.29 11.92 -19.21
CA ASP A 128 3.31 12.08 -20.28
C ASP A 128 2.37 10.86 -20.38
N ASP A 129 2.86 9.66 -20.05
CA ASP A 129 2.10 8.42 -20.11
C ASP A 129 2.55 7.39 -19.05
N ASP A 130 1.75 6.32 -18.88
CA ASP A 130 2.00 5.25 -17.90
C ASP A 130 3.30 4.50 -18.19
N ASN A 131 3.67 4.29 -19.44
CA ASN A 131 4.90 3.60 -19.81
C ASN A 131 6.13 4.38 -19.35
N ALA A 132 6.13 5.71 -19.54
CA ALA A 132 7.21 6.58 -19.07
C ALA A 132 7.28 6.57 -17.54
N ALA A 133 6.13 6.65 -16.83
CA ALA A 133 6.06 6.58 -15.38
C ALA A 133 6.61 5.25 -14.84
N LEU A 134 6.17 4.13 -15.41
CA LEU A 134 6.59 2.79 -15.01
C LEU A 134 8.08 2.54 -15.29
N LYS A 135 8.58 2.94 -16.46
CA LYS A 135 10.01 2.82 -16.78
C LYS A 135 10.89 3.67 -15.88
N ALA A 136 10.46 4.88 -15.55
CA ALA A 136 11.20 5.74 -14.64
C ALA A 136 11.24 5.16 -13.21
N ALA A 137 10.11 4.67 -12.71
CA ALA A 137 10.06 4.01 -11.42
C ALA A 137 10.91 2.73 -11.36
N ALA A 138 10.94 1.94 -12.44
CA ALA A 138 11.74 0.71 -12.52
C ALA A 138 13.26 0.95 -12.47
N GLN A 139 13.72 2.17 -12.76
CA GLN A 139 15.15 2.52 -12.68
C GLN A 139 15.64 2.73 -11.25
N SER A 140 14.74 2.86 -10.27
CA SER A 140 15.09 3.10 -8.88
C SER A 140 14.34 2.15 -7.95
N ARG A 141 15.07 1.52 -7.05
CA ARG A 141 14.48 0.66 -5.99
C ARG A 141 13.71 1.45 -4.93
N THR A 142 13.89 2.77 -4.89
CA THR A 142 13.23 3.66 -3.94
C THR A 142 12.03 4.37 -4.56
N ALA A 143 11.70 4.06 -5.82
CA ALA A 143 10.59 4.63 -6.54
C ALA A 143 9.44 3.63 -6.71
N VAL A 144 8.24 4.17 -6.84
CA VAL A 144 7.03 3.45 -7.25
C VAL A 144 6.32 4.22 -8.35
N ALA A 145 5.54 3.53 -9.17
CA ALA A 145 4.59 4.18 -10.07
C ALA A 145 3.16 3.97 -9.59
N THR A 146 2.27 4.90 -9.94
CA THR A 146 0.83 4.76 -9.76
C THR A 146 0.13 4.85 -11.09
N VAL A 147 -0.69 3.86 -11.41
CA VAL A 147 -1.40 3.74 -12.69
C VAL A 147 -2.84 3.29 -12.49
N THR A 148 -3.72 3.58 -13.44
CA THR A 148 -5.09 3.04 -13.42
C THR A 148 -5.11 1.54 -13.77
N PRO A 149 -6.06 0.75 -13.24
CA PRO A 149 -6.21 -0.67 -13.56
C PRO A 149 -6.86 -0.85 -14.95
N ASP A 150 -6.18 -0.48 -16.01
CA ASP A 150 -6.64 -0.54 -17.39
C ASP A 150 -5.71 -1.35 -18.29
N GLY A 151 -6.03 -1.42 -19.59
CA GLY A 151 -5.30 -2.21 -20.56
C GLY A 151 -3.83 -1.82 -20.73
N ASN A 152 -3.50 -0.54 -20.59
CA ASN A 152 -2.13 -0.07 -20.73
C ASN A 152 -1.25 -0.62 -19.59
N CYS A 153 -1.74 -0.55 -18.36
CA CYS A 153 -1.03 -1.09 -17.20
C CYS A 153 -0.77 -2.60 -17.35
N ALA A 154 -1.80 -3.38 -17.69
CA ALA A 154 -1.69 -4.82 -17.84
C ALA A 154 -0.70 -5.22 -18.96
N GLN A 155 -0.72 -4.52 -20.08
CA GLN A 155 0.18 -4.76 -21.20
C GLN A 155 1.63 -4.45 -20.84
N ILE A 156 1.90 -3.30 -20.24
CA ILE A 156 3.26 -2.90 -19.85
C ILE A 156 3.84 -3.87 -18.80
N LEU A 157 3.03 -4.30 -17.82
CA LEU A 157 3.45 -5.31 -16.84
C LEU A 157 3.64 -6.70 -17.48
N SER A 158 3.03 -6.96 -18.64
CA SER A 158 3.16 -8.22 -19.38
C SER A 158 4.36 -8.27 -20.30
N ASP A 159 4.78 -7.16 -20.88
CA ASP A 159 5.82 -7.10 -21.89
C ASP A 159 7.25 -7.34 -21.36
N GLY A 160 7.43 -7.57 -20.07
CA GLY A 160 8.69 -8.05 -19.49
C GLY A 160 9.76 -6.99 -19.25
N ASP A 161 9.60 -5.79 -19.77
CA ASP A 161 10.56 -4.67 -19.62
C ASP A 161 10.72 -4.22 -18.15
N ILE A 162 9.87 -4.72 -17.26
CA ILE A 162 9.82 -4.41 -15.82
C ILE A 162 9.81 -5.69 -14.97
N GLU A 163 10.60 -6.69 -15.34
CA GLU A 163 10.68 -8.00 -14.66
C GLU A 163 10.90 -7.92 -13.14
N GLN A 164 11.40 -6.79 -12.66
CA GLN A 164 11.63 -6.55 -11.22
C GLN A 164 10.49 -5.84 -10.52
N ASN A 165 9.43 -5.42 -11.21
CA ASN A 165 8.31 -4.68 -10.65
C ASN A 165 7.02 -5.48 -10.75
N ALA A 166 6.17 -5.28 -9.75
CA ALA A 166 4.87 -5.92 -9.65
C ALA A 166 3.87 -4.95 -9.02
N VAL A 167 2.60 -5.29 -9.08
CA VAL A 167 1.59 -4.60 -8.27
C VAL A 167 1.83 -4.97 -6.80
N ILE A 168 2.11 -3.95 -5.99
CA ILE A 168 2.44 -4.09 -4.57
C ILE A 168 1.44 -3.42 -3.63
N GLY A 169 0.47 -2.69 -4.18
CA GLY A 169 -0.57 -2.00 -3.42
C GLY A 169 -1.66 -1.46 -4.33
N THR A 170 -2.73 -1.00 -3.71
CA THR A 170 -3.88 -0.36 -4.36
C THR A 170 -4.29 0.92 -3.63
N MET A 171 -4.99 1.82 -4.32
CA MET A 171 -5.58 3.00 -3.73
C MET A 171 -7.07 3.12 -4.12
N PRO A 172 -7.94 3.46 -3.15
CA PRO A 172 -7.68 3.68 -1.73
C PRO A 172 -7.15 2.42 -1.02
N ALA A 173 -6.24 2.63 -0.02
CA ALA A 173 -5.72 1.53 0.79
C ALA A 173 -6.59 1.25 2.04
N PHE A 174 -7.62 2.07 2.27
CA PHE A 174 -8.56 1.96 3.39
C PHE A 174 -10.00 2.00 2.89
N ASP A 175 -10.86 1.21 3.53
CA ASP A 175 -12.32 1.18 3.35
C ASP A 175 -12.76 1.11 1.87
N ALA A 176 -11.97 0.40 1.06
CA ALA A 176 -12.23 0.24 -0.36
C ALA A 176 -12.85 -1.12 -0.68
N ASP A 177 -13.75 -1.13 -1.65
CA ASP A 177 -14.38 -2.31 -2.22
C ASP A 177 -14.30 -2.27 -3.75
N GLY A 178 -14.25 -3.45 -4.37
CA GLY A 178 -14.26 -3.61 -5.81
C GLY A 178 -12.97 -3.15 -6.50
N VAL A 179 -13.11 -2.65 -7.73
CA VAL A 179 -11.97 -2.24 -8.56
C VAL A 179 -11.27 -1.01 -7.95
N PRO A 180 -9.96 -1.07 -7.67
CA PRO A 180 -9.24 0.07 -7.14
C PRO A 180 -9.16 1.19 -8.19
N GLN A 181 -8.99 2.42 -7.73
CA GLN A 181 -8.81 3.56 -8.63
C GLN A 181 -7.41 3.65 -9.20
N LEU A 182 -6.41 3.25 -8.41
CA LEU A 182 -5.01 3.22 -8.80
C LEU A 182 -4.33 1.97 -8.25
N LEU A 183 -3.40 1.44 -9.02
CA LEU A 183 -2.45 0.39 -8.63
C LEU A 183 -1.12 1.06 -8.26
N ILE A 184 -0.43 0.52 -7.27
CA ILE A 184 0.94 0.89 -6.90
C ILE A 184 1.87 -0.17 -7.45
N ILE A 185 2.79 0.24 -8.33
CA ILE A 185 3.76 -0.64 -8.98
C ILE A 185 5.15 -0.36 -8.39
N GLY A 186 5.83 -1.40 -7.96
CA GLY A 186 7.17 -1.28 -7.39
C GLY A 186 7.83 -2.63 -7.18
N GLN A 187 8.87 -2.68 -6.38
CA GLN A 187 9.54 -3.94 -6.06
C GLN A 187 8.60 -4.89 -5.32
N PRO A 188 8.44 -6.14 -5.79
CA PRO A 188 7.60 -7.12 -5.13
C PRO A 188 8.11 -7.43 -3.72
N PHE A 189 7.20 -7.81 -2.84
CA PHE A 189 7.53 -8.42 -1.55
C PHE A 189 7.16 -9.90 -1.56
N GLU A 190 7.90 -10.70 -0.80
CA GLU A 190 7.77 -12.16 -0.83
C GLU A 190 7.01 -12.73 0.37
N GLU A 191 6.82 -11.93 1.41
CA GLU A 191 6.19 -12.36 2.66
C GLU A 191 4.72 -11.95 2.72
N PRO A 192 3.77 -12.89 2.99
CA PRO A 192 2.37 -12.57 3.11
C PRO A 192 2.10 -11.72 4.37
N THR A 193 1.09 -10.85 4.29
CA THR A 193 0.62 -10.03 5.43
C THR A 193 -0.46 -10.72 6.25
N GLY A 194 -0.99 -11.84 5.76
CA GLY A 194 -2.12 -12.58 6.32
C GLY A 194 -3.48 -12.16 5.77
N GLN A 195 -3.57 -10.99 5.15
CA GLN A 195 -4.76 -10.50 4.43
C GLN A 195 -4.27 -9.83 3.15
N ASP A 196 -4.13 -10.64 2.11
CA ASP A 196 -3.53 -10.24 0.84
C ASP A 196 -4.45 -10.56 -0.33
N GLU A 197 -4.16 -9.94 -1.46
CA GLU A 197 -4.77 -10.19 -2.74
C GLU A 197 -3.68 -10.48 -3.78
N THR A 198 -4.03 -11.28 -4.77
CA THR A 198 -3.18 -11.58 -5.91
C THR A 198 -3.85 -11.09 -7.18
N LEU A 199 -3.17 -10.19 -7.90
CA LEU A 199 -3.62 -9.72 -9.20
C LEU A 199 -3.12 -10.65 -10.29
N VAL A 200 -4.03 -11.15 -11.10
CA VAL A 200 -3.72 -11.98 -12.27
C VAL A 200 -4.29 -11.38 -13.53
N LEU A 201 -3.59 -11.60 -14.64
CA LEU A 201 -4.07 -11.34 -16.00
C LEU A 201 -4.35 -12.68 -16.65
N THR A 202 -5.52 -12.83 -17.26
CA THR A 202 -5.93 -14.04 -17.98
C THR A 202 -6.46 -13.71 -19.38
N SER A 203 -6.26 -14.61 -20.34
CA SER A 203 -6.77 -14.46 -21.72
C SER A 203 -8.29 -14.69 -21.86
N GLY A 204 -9.04 -14.68 -20.76
CA GLY A 204 -10.47 -14.86 -20.67
C GLY A 204 -10.91 -15.07 -19.23
N HIS A 205 -12.22 -15.20 -19.01
CA HIS A 205 -12.77 -15.38 -17.68
C HIS A 205 -12.30 -16.66 -17.02
N LEU A 206 -12.15 -16.61 -15.70
CA LEU A 206 -11.91 -17.80 -14.89
C LEU A 206 -13.11 -18.75 -14.96
N PRO A 207 -12.89 -20.08 -14.86
CA PRO A 207 -13.98 -21.04 -14.76
C PRO A 207 -14.93 -20.71 -13.61
N ARG A 208 -16.23 -20.93 -13.81
CA ARG A 208 -17.26 -20.61 -12.79
C ARG A 208 -17.10 -21.36 -11.48
N ASP A 209 -16.45 -22.51 -11.51
CA ASP A 209 -16.13 -23.35 -10.36
C ASP A 209 -14.74 -23.08 -9.77
N PHE A 210 -14.04 -22.07 -10.27
CA PHE A 210 -12.74 -21.68 -9.72
C PHE A 210 -12.89 -21.16 -8.30
N SER A 211 -12.00 -21.61 -7.43
CA SER A 211 -11.93 -21.18 -6.03
C SER A 211 -10.48 -20.82 -5.69
N PRO A 212 -10.26 -19.68 -5.03
CA PRO A 212 -11.23 -18.75 -4.44
C PRO A 212 -11.94 -17.89 -5.50
N ALA A 213 -13.16 -17.45 -5.19
CA ALA A 213 -13.90 -16.55 -6.08
C ALA A 213 -13.18 -15.20 -6.23
N PRO A 214 -13.19 -14.57 -7.42
CA PRO A 214 -12.66 -13.23 -7.62
C PRO A 214 -13.28 -12.19 -6.69
N LEU A 215 -12.46 -11.25 -6.24
CA LEU A 215 -12.91 -10.07 -5.50
C LEU A 215 -13.43 -8.99 -6.45
N TRP A 216 -12.74 -8.82 -7.57
CA TRP A 216 -13.16 -7.95 -8.66
C TRP A 216 -12.51 -8.38 -9.98
N GLU A 217 -13.11 -7.97 -11.08
CA GLU A 217 -12.63 -8.22 -12.44
C GLU A 217 -12.79 -6.96 -13.30
N VAL A 218 -11.85 -6.77 -14.25
CA VAL A 218 -11.91 -5.73 -15.28
C VAL A 218 -11.62 -6.38 -16.62
N GLU A 219 -12.57 -6.30 -17.55
CA GLU A 219 -12.34 -6.71 -18.94
C GLU A 219 -11.58 -5.63 -19.68
N LEU A 220 -10.46 -6.00 -20.29
CA LEU A 220 -9.58 -5.10 -21.01
C LEU A 220 -9.95 -5.05 -22.51
N PRO A 221 -9.61 -3.97 -23.22
CA PRO A 221 -9.98 -3.81 -24.64
C PRO A 221 -9.51 -4.96 -25.56
N ALA A 222 -8.44 -5.65 -25.20
CA ALA A 222 -7.91 -6.80 -25.95
C ALA A 222 -8.63 -8.12 -25.65
N GLY A 223 -9.61 -8.15 -24.73
CA GLY A 223 -10.33 -9.34 -24.29
C GLY A 223 -9.67 -10.10 -23.15
N ASP A 224 -8.52 -9.62 -22.69
CA ASP A 224 -7.91 -10.13 -21.46
C ASP A 224 -8.71 -9.66 -20.24
N ILE A 225 -8.64 -10.44 -19.15
CA ILE A 225 -9.32 -10.12 -17.89
C ILE A 225 -8.27 -9.87 -16.80
N LEU A 226 -8.37 -8.71 -16.16
CA LEU A 226 -7.62 -8.39 -14.97
C LEU A 226 -8.46 -8.80 -13.75
N THR A 227 -7.95 -9.72 -12.94
CA THR A 227 -8.71 -10.33 -11.84
C THR A 227 -7.94 -10.23 -10.53
N SER A 228 -8.58 -9.75 -9.47
CA SER A 228 -8.06 -9.86 -8.10
C SER A 228 -8.63 -11.10 -7.42
N LEU A 229 -7.74 -11.89 -6.85
CA LEU A 229 -8.06 -13.10 -6.10
C LEU A 229 -7.65 -12.91 -4.62
N PRO A 230 -8.47 -13.37 -3.66
CA PRO A 230 -8.09 -13.32 -2.26
C PRO A 230 -6.92 -14.26 -1.97
N GLY A 231 -5.99 -13.78 -1.15
CA GLY A 231 -4.82 -14.54 -0.70
C GLY A 231 -3.53 -14.21 -1.44
N PHE A 232 -2.43 -14.67 -0.84
CA PHE A 232 -1.07 -14.56 -1.38
C PHE A 232 -0.75 -15.78 -2.24
N LEU A 233 -1.24 -15.81 -3.49
CA LEU A 233 -1.21 -16.97 -4.36
C LEU A 233 0.08 -17.03 -5.19
N SER A 234 0.62 -18.24 -5.35
CA SER A 234 1.77 -18.51 -6.22
C SER A 234 1.33 -19.20 -7.51
N SER A 235 1.88 -18.77 -8.66
CA SER A 235 1.64 -19.42 -9.94
C SER A 235 2.15 -20.88 -10.01
N SER A 236 3.04 -21.26 -9.10
CA SER A 236 3.60 -22.62 -8.99
C SER A 236 2.91 -23.51 -7.97
N GLN A 237 1.84 -23.03 -7.34
CA GLN A 237 1.08 -23.75 -6.32
C GLN A 237 -0.43 -23.68 -6.59
N THR A 238 -1.19 -24.64 -6.03
CA THR A 238 -2.66 -24.60 -6.01
C THR A 238 -3.12 -23.30 -5.33
N PRO A 239 -4.16 -22.60 -5.86
CA PRO A 239 -5.05 -23.07 -6.95
C PRO A 239 -4.60 -22.68 -8.37
N LEU A 240 -3.62 -21.78 -8.54
CA LEU A 240 -3.24 -21.26 -9.86
C LEU A 240 -2.55 -22.30 -10.74
N LEU A 241 -1.76 -23.19 -10.14
CA LEU A 241 -1.14 -24.31 -10.87
C LEU A 241 -2.20 -25.25 -11.45
N ASP A 242 -3.18 -25.64 -10.63
CA ASP A 242 -4.27 -26.53 -11.05
C ASP A 242 -5.11 -25.89 -12.15
N LEU A 243 -5.37 -24.57 -12.05
CA LEU A 243 -6.09 -23.82 -13.07
C LEU A 243 -5.39 -23.89 -14.42
N ARG A 244 -4.07 -23.66 -14.45
CA ARG A 244 -3.26 -23.75 -15.68
C ARG A 244 -3.24 -25.15 -16.27
N GLN A 245 -3.14 -26.16 -15.43
CA GLN A 245 -3.11 -27.57 -15.89
C GLN A 245 -4.44 -28.05 -16.46
N ARG A 246 -5.57 -27.56 -15.92
CA ARG A 246 -6.92 -27.93 -16.39
C ARG A 246 -7.41 -27.12 -17.59
N ASN A 247 -6.80 -25.94 -17.83
CA ASN A 247 -7.23 -25.01 -18.86
C ASN A 247 -6.01 -24.58 -19.71
N GLU A 248 -5.51 -25.49 -20.54
CA GLU A 248 -4.30 -25.26 -21.37
C GLU A 248 -4.41 -24.03 -22.29
N ASN A 249 -5.63 -23.65 -22.68
CA ASN A 249 -5.88 -22.48 -23.53
C ASN A 249 -6.01 -21.16 -22.76
N LEU A 250 -6.04 -21.21 -21.42
CA LEU A 250 -6.13 -20.03 -20.59
C LEU A 250 -4.70 -19.55 -20.22
N ALA A 251 -4.21 -18.54 -20.93
CA ALA A 251 -2.99 -17.87 -20.50
C ALA A 251 -3.24 -17.19 -19.15
N LEU A 252 -2.34 -17.41 -18.18
CA LEU A 252 -2.43 -16.82 -16.85
C LEU A 252 -1.07 -16.27 -16.44
N ARG A 253 -1.05 -15.01 -16.02
CA ARG A 253 0.12 -14.33 -15.45
C ARG A 253 -0.23 -13.66 -14.14
N VAL A 254 0.59 -13.84 -13.11
CA VAL A 254 0.51 -13.10 -11.86
C VAL A 254 1.22 -11.75 -12.06
N LEU A 255 0.50 -10.65 -11.89
CA LEU A 255 1.02 -9.28 -12.03
C LEU A 255 1.53 -8.71 -10.71
N GLY A 256 1.09 -9.27 -9.58
CA GLY A 256 1.56 -8.87 -8.28
C GLY A 256 0.73 -9.43 -7.14
N ARG A 257 1.19 -9.12 -5.93
CA ARG A 257 0.51 -9.45 -4.67
C ARG A 257 0.58 -8.23 -3.78
N TYR A 258 -0.50 -7.95 -3.09
CA TYR A 258 -0.60 -6.74 -2.28
C TYR A 258 -1.52 -6.96 -1.09
N PRO A 259 -1.37 -6.18 -0.01
CA PRO A 259 -2.29 -6.24 1.12
C PRO A 259 -3.70 -5.81 0.71
N SER A 260 -4.70 -6.57 1.12
CA SER A 260 -6.10 -6.15 0.96
C SER A 260 -6.35 -4.80 1.63
N PRO A 261 -7.28 -3.98 1.10
CA PRO A 261 -7.68 -2.73 1.73
C PRO A 261 -8.03 -2.93 3.21
N ILE A 262 -7.58 -2.01 4.04
CA ILE A 262 -7.72 -2.09 5.50
C ILE A 262 -9.06 -1.48 5.89
N ARG A 263 -9.85 -2.17 6.74
CA ARG A 263 -11.09 -1.64 7.31
C ARG A 263 -10.77 -0.81 8.54
N THR A 264 -11.39 0.36 8.64
CA THR A 264 -11.25 1.27 9.80
C THR A 264 -12.42 1.19 10.75
N ASP A 265 -13.57 0.68 10.29
CA ASP A 265 -14.74 0.35 11.11
C ASP A 265 -14.52 -0.99 11.82
N LYS A 266 -14.67 -0.96 13.16
CA LYS A 266 -14.63 -2.17 14.01
C LYS A 266 -16.01 -2.76 14.17
#